data_a838175c3d0840cb882d47504c47df26
#
_entry.id   a838175c3d0840cb882d47504c47df26
#
_cell.length_a   1.000
_cell.length_b   1.000
_cell.length_c   1.000
_cell.angle_alpha   90.00
_cell.angle_beta   90.00
_cell.angle_gamma   90.00
#
_symmetry.space_group_name_H-M   'P 1'
#
loop_
_entity.id
_entity.type
_entity.pdbx_description
1 polymer ?
#
loop_
_entity_poly.entity_id
_entity_poly.type
_entity_poly.pdbx_seq_one_letter_code
_entity_poly.pdbx_strand_id
1 'polypeptide(L)'
;NRSMREARSQKPEAGSRTRVAIIGLGGVAERIHIPACRSVPEIEWAGACEIDSEARRRMTEKFGLNRVYSDAATLLEKERPEVVIVGTPPGSHCELCLLALAHGAHVFCEKPFMRTVEEADRVIAAAREKGLLVAVNNQYRYMPIYSRTRERLDRGDFGRAYFLQCWQQMFHPPAVEKVRWRADLKQSTLYEFGTHALDLICFLFDALPEALTAQIPRARPEYSSDV
;
A
#
# COMPACT_ATOMS: atom_id res chain seq x y z
N ASN A 1 12.76 -1.09 -16.95
CA ASN A 1 11.60 -0.55 -17.68
C ASN A 1 11.10 -1.42 -18.85
N ARG A 2 11.92 -2.35 -19.38
CA ARG A 2 11.46 -3.27 -20.44
C ARG A 2 10.63 -4.44 -19.88
N SER A 3 10.97 -4.95 -18.69
CA SER A 3 10.27 -6.07 -18.05
C SER A 3 8.85 -5.73 -17.57
N MET A 4 8.58 -4.48 -17.20
CA MET A 4 7.21 -4.04 -16.84
C MET A 4 6.28 -3.89 -18.05
N ARG A 5 6.81 -3.73 -19.27
CA ARG A 5 5.99 -3.67 -20.48
C ARG A 5 5.56 -5.07 -20.98
N GLU A 6 6.35 -6.10 -20.68
CA GLU A 6 6.04 -7.47 -21.08
C GLU A 6 4.99 -8.15 -20.18
N ALA A 7 4.91 -7.75 -18.90
CA ALA A 7 3.85 -8.22 -17.98
C ALA A 7 2.43 -7.68 -18.32
N ARG A 8 2.30 -6.74 -19.28
CA ARG A 8 1.03 -6.20 -19.75
C ARG A 8 0.26 -7.08 -20.75
N SER A 9 0.73 -8.26 -21.10
CA SER A 9 0.20 -9.01 -22.24
C SER A 9 -0.91 -10.02 -21.93
N GLN A 10 -1.32 -10.19 -20.68
CA GLN A 10 -2.52 -10.98 -20.38
C GLN A 10 -3.61 -10.05 -19.83
N LYS A 11 -4.34 -9.41 -20.74
CA LYS A 11 -5.64 -8.87 -20.36
C LYS A 11 -6.52 -10.05 -19.94
N PRO A 12 -7.20 -9.95 -18.76
CA PRO A 12 -8.20 -10.95 -18.41
C PRO A 12 -9.20 -11.08 -19.57
N GLU A 13 -9.65 -12.30 -19.82
CA GLU A 13 -10.71 -12.54 -20.82
C GLU A 13 -11.89 -11.63 -20.51
N ALA A 14 -12.47 -11.05 -21.56
CA ALA A 14 -13.59 -10.14 -21.42
C ALA A 14 -14.72 -10.82 -20.62
N GLY A 15 -14.96 -10.34 -19.38
CA GLY A 15 -15.98 -10.85 -18.47
C GLY A 15 -15.45 -11.62 -17.25
N SER A 16 -14.16 -11.96 -17.15
CA SER A 16 -13.59 -12.57 -15.92
C SER A 16 -13.36 -11.49 -14.87
N ARG A 17 -13.82 -11.75 -13.64
CA ARG A 17 -13.56 -10.88 -12.50
C ARG A 17 -12.36 -11.40 -11.72
N THR A 18 -11.50 -10.49 -11.29
CA THR A 18 -10.34 -10.82 -10.44
C THR A 18 -10.81 -11.01 -9.00
N ARG A 19 -10.50 -12.15 -8.42
CA ARG A 19 -10.84 -12.48 -7.03
C ARG A 19 -9.88 -11.81 -6.07
N VAL A 20 -10.39 -10.85 -5.28
CA VAL A 20 -9.59 -10.02 -4.37
C VAL A 20 -9.96 -10.28 -2.92
N ALA A 21 -8.96 -10.51 -2.08
CA ALA A 21 -9.10 -10.58 -0.62
C ALA A 21 -8.34 -9.46 0.07
N ILE A 22 -8.77 -9.11 1.29
CA ILE A 22 -8.14 -8.07 2.14
C ILE A 22 -7.66 -8.70 3.44
N ILE A 23 -6.40 -8.50 3.79
CA ILE A 23 -5.84 -8.82 5.09
C ILE A 23 -5.61 -7.51 5.87
N GLY A 24 -6.29 -7.38 7.01
CA GLY A 24 -6.34 -6.17 7.81
C GLY A 24 -7.57 -5.31 7.51
N LEU A 25 -8.53 -5.29 8.43
CA LEU A 25 -9.76 -4.50 8.34
C LEU A 25 -9.69 -3.22 9.17
N GLY A 26 -8.52 -2.57 9.18
CA GLY A 26 -8.29 -1.29 9.84
C GLY A 26 -8.88 -0.10 9.09
N GLY A 27 -8.51 1.12 9.53
CA GLY A 27 -9.05 2.37 9.01
C GLY A 27 -8.84 2.59 7.50
N VAL A 28 -7.76 2.08 6.91
CA VAL A 28 -7.52 2.19 5.46
C VAL A 28 -8.43 1.25 4.68
N ALA A 29 -8.64 0.04 5.17
CA ALA A 29 -9.60 -0.89 4.58
C ALA A 29 -11.02 -0.32 4.62
N GLU A 30 -11.41 0.27 5.76
CA GLU A 30 -12.71 0.88 5.98
C GLU A 30 -13.01 2.05 5.03
N ARG A 31 -12.04 2.95 4.88
CA ARG A 31 -12.25 4.20 4.12
C ARG A 31 -11.92 4.10 2.64
N ILE A 32 -11.05 3.17 2.27
CA ILE A 32 -10.47 3.13 0.92
C ILE A 32 -10.69 1.77 0.27
N HIS A 33 -10.12 0.68 0.79
CA HIS A 33 -10.05 -0.58 0.04
C HIS A 33 -11.39 -1.26 -0.17
N ILE A 34 -12.23 -1.36 0.87
CA ILE A 34 -13.56 -1.99 0.73
C ILE A 34 -14.45 -1.17 -0.22
N PRO A 35 -14.56 0.18 -0.07
CA PRO A 35 -15.30 0.99 -1.04
C PRO A 35 -14.76 0.86 -2.47
N ALA A 36 -13.43 0.89 -2.65
CA ALA A 36 -12.79 0.74 -3.96
C ALA A 36 -13.09 -0.63 -4.60
N CYS A 37 -12.93 -1.72 -3.85
CA CYS A 37 -13.24 -3.07 -4.35
C CYS A 37 -14.71 -3.19 -4.79
N ARG A 38 -15.62 -2.48 -4.13
CA ARG A 38 -17.04 -2.49 -4.50
C ARG A 38 -17.39 -1.61 -5.71
N SER A 39 -16.57 -0.60 -5.97
CA SER A 39 -16.79 0.34 -7.07
C SER A 39 -16.20 -0.12 -8.40
N VAL A 40 -15.33 -1.13 -8.40
CA VAL A 40 -14.66 -1.67 -9.59
C VAL A 40 -15.37 -2.94 -10.04
N PRO A 41 -16.07 -2.93 -11.19
CA PRO A 41 -16.87 -4.08 -11.66
C PRO A 41 -16.05 -5.35 -11.94
N GLU A 42 -14.77 -5.18 -12.26
CA GLU A 42 -13.83 -6.26 -12.55
C GLU A 42 -13.35 -6.99 -11.29
N ILE A 43 -13.69 -6.50 -10.10
CA ILE A 43 -13.32 -7.12 -8.84
C ILE A 43 -14.46 -8.02 -8.34
N GLU A 44 -14.10 -9.24 -7.98
CA GLU A 44 -14.91 -10.16 -7.20
C GLU A 44 -14.38 -10.23 -5.76
N TRP A 45 -15.26 -9.99 -4.79
CA TRP A 45 -14.92 -10.13 -3.38
C TRP A 45 -14.67 -11.60 -3.01
N ALA A 46 -13.43 -11.95 -2.71
CA ALA A 46 -13.06 -13.29 -2.25
C ALA A 46 -13.24 -13.46 -0.74
N GLY A 47 -12.88 -12.47 0.06
CA GLY A 47 -13.01 -12.52 1.51
C GLY A 47 -12.08 -11.54 2.22
N ALA A 48 -12.04 -11.61 3.55
CA ALA A 48 -11.13 -10.80 4.36
C ALA A 48 -10.60 -11.54 5.58
N CYS A 49 -9.51 -11.03 6.16
CA CYS A 49 -8.96 -11.46 7.42
C CYS A 49 -8.74 -10.27 8.35
N GLU A 50 -9.13 -10.43 9.63
CA GLU A 50 -8.84 -9.50 10.72
C GLU A 50 -8.65 -10.30 12.01
N ILE A 51 -7.51 -10.10 12.67
CA ILE A 51 -7.17 -10.83 13.90
C ILE A 51 -7.95 -10.32 15.12
N ASP A 52 -8.21 -9.01 15.16
CA ASP A 52 -9.00 -8.40 16.23
C ASP A 52 -10.48 -8.74 16.07
N SER A 53 -11.06 -9.40 17.07
CA SER A 53 -12.43 -9.91 17.02
C SER A 53 -13.47 -8.80 16.98
N GLU A 54 -13.22 -7.68 17.65
CA GLU A 54 -14.14 -6.55 17.69
C GLU A 54 -14.12 -5.79 16.38
N ALA A 55 -12.93 -5.48 15.86
CA ALA A 55 -12.77 -4.87 14.53
C ALA A 55 -13.39 -5.76 13.45
N ARG A 56 -13.16 -7.07 13.51
CA ARG A 56 -13.73 -8.05 12.58
C ARG A 56 -15.26 -8.00 12.60
N ARG A 57 -15.88 -8.07 13.80
CA ARG A 57 -17.34 -7.99 13.96
C ARG A 57 -17.88 -6.66 13.42
N ARG A 58 -17.30 -5.53 13.86
CA ARG A 58 -17.71 -4.18 13.44
C ARG A 58 -17.67 -4.01 11.93
N MET A 59 -16.61 -4.46 11.28
CA MET A 59 -16.44 -4.33 9.85
C MET A 59 -17.38 -5.25 9.07
N THR A 60 -17.60 -6.46 9.59
CA THR A 60 -18.55 -7.41 9.03
C THR A 60 -19.96 -6.83 9.03
N GLU A 61 -20.40 -6.28 10.14
CA GLU A 61 -21.73 -5.67 10.29
C GLU A 61 -21.85 -4.41 9.41
N LYS A 62 -20.88 -3.51 9.49
CA LYS A 62 -20.90 -2.23 8.76
C LYS A 62 -20.99 -2.40 7.24
N PHE A 63 -20.27 -3.34 6.69
CA PHE A 63 -20.17 -3.55 5.25
C PHE A 63 -20.93 -4.80 4.75
N GLY A 64 -21.61 -5.54 5.65
CA GLY A 64 -22.26 -6.80 5.27
C GLY A 64 -21.27 -7.78 4.63
N LEU A 65 -20.06 -7.91 5.22
CA LEU A 65 -19.03 -8.77 4.66
C LEU A 65 -19.36 -10.24 4.94
N ASN A 66 -19.11 -11.07 3.95
CA ASN A 66 -19.09 -12.53 4.10
C ASN A 66 -17.65 -13.04 3.95
N ARG A 67 -17.40 -14.30 4.34
CA ARG A 67 -16.07 -14.92 4.21
C ARG A 67 -14.99 -14.12 4.94
N VAL A 68 -15.23 -13.82 6.23
CA VAL A 68 -14.31 -13.08 7.09
C VAL A 68 -13.67 -14.03 8.10
N TYR A 69 -12.36 -14.07 8.10
CA TYR A 69 -11.53 -15.00 8.86
C TYR A 69 -10.71 -14.30 9.94
N SER A 70 -10.32 -15.03 10.97
CA SER A 70 -9.41 -14.55 12.02
C SER A 70 -7.94 -14.84 11.71
N ASP A 71 -7.69 -15.66 10.68
CA ASP A 71 -6.37 -16.11 10.29
C ASP A 71 -6.18 -15.99 8.77
N ALA A 72 -5.03 -15.44 8.36
CA ALA A 72 -4.73 -15.17 6.97
C ALA A 72 -4.49 -16.45 6.15
N ALA A 73 -3.86 -17.46 6.74
CA ALA A 73 -3.63 -18.73 6.05
C ALA A 73 -4.96 -19.43 5.72
N THR A 74 -5.88 -19.46 6.68
CA THR A 74 -7.23 -20.00 6.48
C THR A 74 -8.00 -19.26 5.39
N LEU A 75 -7.90 -17.92 5.32
CA LEU A 75 -8.48 -17.15 4.22
C LEU A 75 -7.92 -17.59 2.87
N LEU A 76 -6.59 -17.65 2.77
CA LEU A 76 -5.90 -17.98 1.50
C LEU A 76 -6.18 -19.40 1.03
N GLU A 77 -6.18 -20.38 1.93
CA GLU A 77 -6.47 -21.77 1.62
C GLU A 77 -7.91 -21.99 1.12
N LYS A 78 -8.88 -21.36 1.81
CA LYS A 78 -10.30 -21.56 1.49
C LYS A 78 -10.76 -20.77 0.28
N GLU A 79 -10.33 -19.51 0.19
CA GLU A 79 -10.87 -18.59 -0.80
C GLU A 79 -10.00 -18.50 -2.06
N ARG A 80 -8.72 -18.86 -1.99
CA ARG A 80 -7.77 -18.86 -3.11
C ARG A 80 -7.89 -17.58 -3.96
N PRO A 81 -7.68 -16.40 -3.35
CA PRO A 81 -7.77 -15.15 -4.09
C PRO A 81 -6.64 -15.04 -5.12
N GLU A 82 -6.89 -14.34 -6.22
CA GLU A 82 -5.87 -14.01 -7.21
C GLU A 82 -5.02 -12.83 -6.78
N VAL A 83 -5.63 -11.89 -6.04
CA VAL A 83 -4.94 -10.71 -5.49
C VAL A 83 -5.26 -10.56 -4.01
N VAL A 84 -4.24 -10.29 -3.22
CA VAL A 84 -4.36 -10.00 -1.79
C VAL A 84 -3.95 -8.56 -1.52
N ILE A 85 -4.86 -7.79 -0.93
CA ILE A 85 -4.55 -6.48 -0.38
C ILE A 85 -4.06 -6.66 1.05
N VAL A 86 -2.83 -6.25 1.34
CA VAL A 86 -2.24 -6.25 2.68
C VAL A 86 -2.35 -4.83 3.26
N GLY A 87 -3.31 -4.63 4.17
CA GLY A 87 -3.63 -3.33 4.78
C GLY A 87 -3.44 -3.31 6.30
N THR A 88 -2.50 -4.09 6.80
CA THR A 88 -2.14 -4.21 8.22
C THR A 88 -1.10 -3.16 8.64
N PRO A 89 -0.71 -3.08 9.92
CA PRO A 89 0.47 -2.33 10.33
C PRO A 89 1.76 -2.84 9.66
N PRO A 90 2.74 -1.94 9.37
CA PRO A 90 3.94 -2.28 8.59
C PRO A 90 4.78 -3.45 9.13
N GLY A 91 4.71 -3.69 10.45
CA GLY A 91 5.45 -4.79 11.08
C GLY A 91 5.06 -6.20 10.63
N SER A 92 3.89 -6.36 10.02
CA SER A 92 3.39 -7.65 9.51
C SER A 92 3.39 -7.76 7.98
N HIS A 93 3.76 -6.70 7.27
CA HIS A 93 3.71 -6.67 5.79
C HIS A 93 4.55 -7.79 5.17
N CYS A 94 5.81 -7.95 5.62
CA CYS A 94 6.72 -8.92 5.03
C CYS A 94 6.16 -10.35 5.08
N GLU A 95 5.78 -10.80 6.26
CA GLU A 95 5.30 -12.17 6.45
C GLU A 95 3.96 -12.42 5.74
N LEU A 96 3.05 -11.44 5.75
CA LEU A 96 1.76 -11.56 5.06
C LEU A 96 1.91 -11.52 3.54
N CYS A 97 2.82 -10.71 3.01
CA CYS A 97 3.15 -10.71 1.59
C CYS A 97 3.74 -12.04 1.15
N LEU A 98 4.71 -12.58 1.91
CA LEU A 98 5.30 -13.89 1.64
C LEU A 98 4.27 -15.01 1.70
N LEU A 99 3.36 -14.96 2.68
CA LEU A 99 2.28 -15.92 2.81
C LEU A 99 1.33 -15.87 1.60
N ALA A 100 0.92 -14.69 1.17
CA ALA A 100 0.06 -14.52 -0.01
C ALA A 100 0.74 -15.06 -1.28
N LEU A 101 2.02 -14.71 -1.48
CA LEU A 101 2.82 -15.21 -2.60
C LEU A 101 2.99 -16.76 -2.54
N ALA A 102 3.15 -17.33 -1.35
CA ALA A 102 3.23 -18.77 -1.17
C ALA A 102 1.96 -19.49 -1.64
N HIS A 103 0.80 -18.84 -1.48
CA HIS A 103 -0.50 -19.36 -1.94
C HIS A 103 -0.84 -18.99 -3.40
N GLY A 104 0.11 -18.41 -4.15
CA GLY A 104 -0.07 -18.10 -5.57
C GLY A 104 -0.83 -16.80 -5.85
N ALA A 105 -1.04 -15.95 -4.87
CA ALA A 105 -1.72 -14.68 -5.05
C ALA A 105 -0.74 -13.54 -5.37
N HIS A 106 -1.13 -12.64 -6.26
CA HIS A 106 -0.50 -11.33 -6.42
C HIS A 106 -0.74 -10.48 -5.17
N VAL A 107 0.15 -9.56 -4.87
CA VAL A 107 0.07 -8.74 -3.67
C VAL A 107 -0.08 -7.26 -4.01
N PHE A 108 -1.03 -6.60 -3.36
CA PHE A 108 -1.15 -5.16 -3.29
C PHE A 108 -0.94 -4.72 -1.84
N CYS A 109 0.25 -4.19 -1.54
CA CYS A 109 0.65 -3.88 -0.18
C CYS A 109 0.49 -2.39 0.14
N GLU A 110 -0.01 -2.07 1.32
CA GLU A 110 -0.03 -0.70 1.83
C GLU A 110 1.38 -0.15 2.06
N LYS A 111 1.47 1.17 1.99
CA LYS A 111 2.69 1.90 2.35
C LYS A 111 2.80 2.06 3.89
N PRO A 112 4.01 2.17 4.45
CA PRO A 112 5.29 1.89 3.81
C PRO A 112 5.41 0.41 3.46
N PHE A 113 6.07 0.10 2.34
CA PHE A 113 6.13 -1.26 1.83
C PHE A 113 6.66 -2.25 2.86
N MET A 114 7.87 -2.02 3.34
CA MET A 114 8.56 -2.84 4.34
C MET A 114 9.27 -1.96 5.36
N ARG A 115 9.70 -2.55 6.46
CA ARG A 115 10.46 -1.85 7.51
C ARG A 115 11.94 -1.75 7.19
N THR A 116 12.46 -2.71 6.43
CA THR A 116 13.87 -2.75 6.02
C THR A 116 14.01 -3.13 4.55
N VAL A 117 15.19 -2.86 3.99
CA VAL A 117 15.51 -3.23 2.60
C VAL A 117 15.57 -4.75 2.45
N GLU A 118 16.08 -5.45 3.45
CA GLU A 118 16.19 -6.91 3.47
C GLU A 118 14.81 -7.59 3.42
N GLU A 119 13.82 -7.04 4.15
CA GLU A 119 12.42 -7.50 4.05
C GLU A 119 11.88 -7.28 2.62
N ALA A 120 12.15 -6.12 2.03
CA ALA A 120 11.72 -5.81 0.68
C ALA A 120 12.37 -6.75 -0.35
N ASP A 121 13.65 -7.01 -0.23
CA ASP A 121 14.39 -7.92 -1.12
C ASP A 121 13.86 -9.36 -1.03
N ARG A 122 13.54 -9.85 0.17
CA ARG A 122 12.91 -11.17 0.37
C ARG A 122 11.58 -11.27 -0.37
N VAL A 123 10.70 -10.28 -0.23
CA VAL A 123 9.38 -10.28 -0.88
C VAL A 123 9.52 -10.16 -2.40
N ILE A 124 10.42 -9.31 -2.89
CA ILE A 124 10.68 -9.14 -4.32
C ILE A 124 11.26 -10.43 -4.93
N ALA A 125 12.18 -11.09 -4.23
CA ALA A 125 12.75 -12.36 -4.68
C ALA A 125 11.68 -13.45 -4.78
N ALA A 126 10.84 -13.61 -3.75
CA ALA A 126 9.75 -14.57 -3.73
C ALA A 126 8.72 -14.32 -4.84
N ALA A 127 8.40 -13.06 -5.10
CA ALA A 127 7.49 -12.70 -6.18
C ALA A 127 8.06 -13.07 -7.56
N ARG A 128 9.34 -12.77 -7.79
CA ARG A 128 10.05 -13.11 -9.05
C ARG A 128 10.13 -14.60 -9.27
N GLU A 129 10.49 -15.36 -8.24
CA GLU A 129 10.58 -16.83 -8.30
C GLU A 129 9.25 -17.47 -8.74
N LYS A 130 8.14 -16.93 -8.27
CA LYS A 130 6.80 -17.45 -8.56
C LYS A 130 6.13 -16.81 -9.79
N GLY A 131 6.76 -15.83 -10.44
CA GLY A 131 6.14 -15.09 -11.54
C GLY A 131 4.93 -14.25 -11.11
N LEU A 132 4.88 -13.85 -9.82
CA LEU A 132 3.79 -13.08 -9.26
C LEU A 132 4.15 -11.59 -9.16
N LEU A 133 3.15 -10.75 -9.07
CA LEU A 133 3.29 -9.29 -8.95
C LEU A 133 3.16 -8.85 -7.50
N VAL A 134 3.98 -7.89 -7.13
CA VAL A 134 3.83 -7.11 -5.90
C VAL A 134 3.76 -5.65 -6.28
N ALA A 135 2.67 -4.98 -5.88
CA ALA A 135 2.48 -3.55 -6.05
C ALA A 135 2.35 -2.88 -4.69
N VAL A 136 2.94 -1.70 -4.56
CA VAL A 136 2.84 -0.87 -3.35
C VAL A 136 1.82 0.23 -3.58
N ASN A 137 0.97 0.50 -2.58
CA ASN A 137 -0.07 1.52 -2.69
C ASN A 137 0.49 2.95 -2.63
N ASN A 138 1.26 3.33 -3.64
CA ASN A 138 1.68 4.70 -3.86
C ASN A 138 0.62 5.46 -4.66
N GLN A 139 -0.57 5.60 -4.07
CA GLN A 139 -1.77 6.10 -4.74
C GLN A 139 -1.64 7.51 -5.30
N TYR A 140 -0.72 8.33 -4.80
CA TYR A 140 -0.52 9.70 -5.29
C TYR A 140 -0.17 9.73 -6.78
N ARG A 141 0.57 8.74 -7.29
CA ARG A 141 0.89 8.62 -8.72
C ARG A 141 -0.35 8.58 -9.61
N TYR A 142 -1.47 8.08 -9.09
CA TYR A 142 -2.73 7.90 -9.80
C TYR A 142 -3.72 9.05 -9.58
N MET A 143 -3.42 9.97 -8.67
CA MET A 143 -4.25 11.18 -8.51
C MET A 143 -4.13 12.05 -9.76
N PRO A 144 -5.26 12.56 -10.31
CA PRO A 144 -5.28 13.29 -11.58
C PRO A 144 -4.30 14.46 -11.64
N ILE A 145 -4.08 15.15 -10.53
CA ILE A 145 -3.13 16.26 -10.46
C ILE A 145 -1.70 15.79 -10.76
N TYR A 146 -1.26 14.67 -10.22
CA TYR A 146 0.10 14.18 -10.38
C TYR A 146 0.30 13.37 -11.67
N SER A 147 -0.66 12.52 -12.02
CA SER A 147 -0.58 11.74 -13.27
C SER A 147 -0.57 12.64 -14.49
N ARG A 148 -1.43 13.66 -14.54
CA ARG A 148 -1.45 14.64 -15.65
C ARG A 148 -0.22 15.53 -15.66
N THR A 149 0.31 15.91 -14.49
CA THR A 149 1.58 16.66 -14.42
C THR A 149 2.71 15.82 -15.02
N ARG A 150 2.78 14.53 -14.66
CA ARG A 150 3.78 13.61 -15.21
C ARG A 150 3.65 13.50 -16.75
N GLU A 151 2.44 13.29 -17.26
CA GLU A 151 2.19 13.23 -18.70
C GLU A 151 2.64 14.50 -19.43
N ARG A 152 2.42 15.67 -18.85
CA ARG A 152 2.84 16.95 -19.43
C ARG A 152 4.34 17.16 -19.37
N LEU A 153 5.01 16.70 -18.31
CA LEU A 153 6.46 16.67 -18.22
C LEU A 153 7.05 15.78 -19.31
N ASP A 154 6.48 14.59 -19.54
CA ASP A 154 6.91 13.66 -20.58
C ASP A 154 6.77 14.22 -22.00
N ARG A 155 5.76 15.05 -22.24
CA ARG A 155 5.55 15.76 -23.50
C ARG A 155 6.47 16.96 -23.68
N GLY A 156 7.17 17.38 -22.62
CA GLY A 156 8.01 18.57 -22.65
C GLY A 156 7.23 19.90 -22.53
N ASP A 157 5.95 19.86 -22.17
CA ASP A 157 5.09 21.06 -22.07
C ASP A 157 5.65 22.12 -21.10
N PHE A 158 6.41 21.69 -20.10
CA PHE A 158 7.04 22.56 -19.10
C PHE A 158 8.55 22.76 -19.31
N GLY A 159 9.11 22.19 -20.39
CA GLY A 159 10.54 22.09 -20.53
C GLY A 159 11.16 21.12 -19.51
N ARG A 160 12.46 21.29 -19.23
CA ARG A 160 13.18 20.46 -18.26
C ARG A 160 12.86 20.88 -16.83
N ALA A 161 12.27 19.99 -16.04
CA ALA A 161 12.15 20.19 -14.60
C ALA A 161 13.54 20.12 -13.94
N TYR A 162 13.88 21.12 -13.15
CA TYR A 162 15.18 21.21 -12.46
C TYR A 162 15.04 21.45 -10.96
N PHE A 163 13.84 21.77 -10.48
CA PHE A 163 13.55 22.02 -9.08
C PHE A 163 12.11 21.64 -8.75
N LEU A 164 11.91 20.99 -7.62
CA LEU A 164 10.58 20.70 -7.06
C LEU A 164 10.59 20.96 -5.56
N GLN A 165 9.59 21.65 -5.08
CA GLN A 165 9.38 21.86 -3.65
C GLN A 165 8.05 21.22 -3.26
N CYS A 166 8.07 20.35 -2.26
CA CYS A 166 6.90 19.70 -1.72
C CYS A 166 6.70 20.13 -0.27
N TRP A 167 5.58 20.76 0.01
CA TRP A 167 5.18 21.12 1.37
C TRP A 167 4.01 20.25 1.78
N GLN A 168 4.18 19.54 2.90
CA GLN A 168 3.11 18.78 3.51
C GLN A 168 2.97 19.20 4.97
N GLN A 169 1.89 19.89 5.24
CA GLN A 169 1.57 20.37 6.58
C GLN A 169 0.27 19.76 7.03
N MET A 170 0.29 19.08 8.16
CA MET A 170 -0.89 18.48 8.74
C MET A 170 -0.95 18.73 10.24
N PHE A 171 -2.15 18.98 10.72
CA PHE A 171 -2.41 18.98 12.14
C PHE A 171 -2.71 17.55 12.60
N HIS A 172 -1.86 17.00 13.44
CA HIS A 172 -2.09 15.74 14.12
C HIS A 172 -2.65 16.00 15.52
N PRO A 173 -3.94 15.75 15.76
CA PRO A 173 -4.48 15.85 17.10
C PRO A 173 -3.91 14.73 17.98
N PRO A 174 -3.78 14.94 19.31
CA PRO A 174 -3.28 13.94 20.26
C PRO A 174 -3.98 12.57 20.19
N ALA A 175 -5.20 12.54 19.67
CA ALA A 175 -5.95 11.28 19.47
C ALA A 175 -5.33 10.32 18.42
N VAL A 176 -4.44 10.78 17.58
CA VAL A 176 -3.71 9.93 16.60
C VAL A 176 -2.74 9.00 17.32
N GLU A 177 -2.26 9.35 18.49
CA GLU A 177 -1.43 8.47 19.35
C GLU A 177 -2.18 7.23 19.88
N LYS A 178 -3.52 7.22 19.83
CA LYS A 178 -4.31 6.04 20.20
C LYS A 178 -4.10 4.86 19.24
N VAL A 179 -3.47 5.08 18.10
CA VAL A 179 -3.07 4.01 17.19
C VAL A 179 -1.70 3.50 17.63
N ARG A 180 -1.70 2.49 18.49
CA ARG A 180 -0.54 1.94 19.20
C ARG A 180 0.70 1.72 18.32
N TRP A 181 0.56 1.15 17.13
CA TRP A 181 1.69 0.90 16.24
C TRP A 181 2.38 2.16 15.72
N ARG A 182 1.67 3.30 15.65
CA ARG A 182 2.24 4.60 15.27
C ARG A 182 3.08 5.17 16.39
N ALA A 183 2.62 5.05 17.62
CA ALA A 183 3.35 5.49 18.80
C ALA A 183 4.70 4.75 18.97
N ASP A 184 4.76 3.50 18.50
CA ASP A 184 5.96 2.66 18.56
C ASP A 184 6.96 2.96 17.43
N LEU A 185 6.58 3.73 16.40
CA LEU A 185 7.48 4.11 15.32
C LEU A 185 8.25 5.39 15.67
N LYS A 186 9.58 5.29 15.80
CA LYS A 186 10.45 6.44 16.11
C LYS A 186 10.40 7.56 15.07
N GLN A 187 9.99 7.29 13.85
CA GLN A 187 9.97 8.22 12.71
C GLN A 187 8.65 8.06 11.96
N SER A 188 7.52 8.15 12.69
CA SER A 188 6.21 7.86 12.14
C SER A 188 5.82 8.80 11.01
N THR A 189 6.14 10.09 11.11
CA THR A 189 5.85 11.08 10.08
C THR A 189 6.62 10.78 8.79
N LEU A 190 7.91 10.44 8.89
CA LEU A 190 8.71 10.04 7.73
C LEU A 190 8.13 8.79 7.05
N TYR A 191 7.80 7.76 7.84
CA TYR A 191 7.23 6.53 7.31
C TYR A 191 5.82 6.69 6.75
N GLU A 192 4.98 7.53 7.37
CA GLU A 192 3.59 7.69 6.94
C GLU A 192 3.43 8.67 5.78
N PHE A 193 4.13 9.79 5.83
CA PHE A 193 3.96 10.88 4.88
C PHE A 193 5.18 11.09 3.98
N GLY A 194 6.37 10.93 4.53
CA GLY A 194 7.62 11.06 3.78
C GLY A 194 7.71 10.07 2.61
N THR A 195 7.20 8.85 2.78
CA THR A 195 7.14 7.86 1.69
C THR A 195 6.36 8.36 0.49
N HIS A 196 5.25 9.06 0.70
CA HIS A 196 4.46 9.64 -0.39
C HIS A 196 5.20 10.77 -1.10
N ALA A 197 5.87 11.67 -0.33
CA ALA A 197 6.62 12.77 -0.89
C ALA A 197 7.83 12.29 -1.70
N LEU A 198 8.61 11.36 -1.15
CA LEU A 198 9.76 10.77 -1.82
C LEU A 198 9.36 10.03 -3.11
N ASP A 199 8.32 9.21 -3.02
CA ASP A 199 7.79 8.49 -4.18
C ASP A 199 7.31 9.45 -5.28
N LEU A 200 6.60 10.51 -4.90
CA LEU A 200 6.09 11.52 -5.83
C LEU A 200 7.22 12.29 -6.52
N ILE A 201 8.27 12.66 -5.79
CA ILE A 201 9.46 13.30 -6.35
C ILE A 201 10.10 12.38 -7.40
N CYS A 202 10.37 11.13 -7.03
CA CYS A 202 10.93 10.15 -7.96
C CYS A 202 10.02 9.94 -9.18
N PHE A 203 8.71 9.91 -8.98
CA PHE A 203 7.73 9.75 -10.05
C PHE A 203 7.75 10.95 -11.02
N LEU A 204 7.76 12.17 -10.52
CA LEU A 204 7.70 13.37 -11.35
C LEU A 204 9.02 13.63 -12.11
N PHE A 205 10.17 13.33 -11.50
CA PHE A 205 11.47 13.46 -12.17
C PHE A 205 11.86 12.25 -13.02
N ASP A 206 11.18 11.11 -12.89
CA ASP A 206 11.56 9.83 -13.49
C ASP A 206 13.00 9.41 -13.16
N ALA A 207 13.43 9.72 -11.96
CA ALA A 207 14.79 9.50 -11.49
C ALA A 207 14.80 9.16 -9.99
N LEU A 208 15.84 8.46 -9.58
CA LEU A 208 16.16 8.26 -8.17
C LEU A 208 17.11 9.38 -7.72
N PRO A 209 17.04 9.78 -6.42
CA PRO A 209 17.99 10.75 -5.89
C PRO A 209 19.42 10.18 -5.85
N GLU A 210 20.40 11.00 -6.21
CA GLU A 210 21.83 10.65 -6.08
C GLU A 210 22.33 10.86 -4.66
N ALA A 211 21.75 11.82 -3.95
CA ALA A 211 22.06 12.10 -2.54
C ALA A 211 20.82 12.57 -1.80
N LEU A 212 20.78 12.31 -0.51
CA LEU A 212 19.69 12.71 0.37
C LEU A 212 20.26 13.23 1.68
N THR A 213 19.73 14.36 2.14
CA THR A 213 19.97 14.88 3.50
C THR A 213 18.63 15.02 4.20
N ALA A 214 18.53 14.54 5.43
CA ALA A 214 17.31 14.64 6.21
C ALA A 214 17.60 15.26 7.58
N GLN A 215 16.69 16.14 8.02
CA GLN A 215 16.64 16.63 9.39
C GLN A 215 15.25 16.31 9.92
N ILE A 216 15.20 15.56 11.01
CA ILE A 216 13.95 15.10 11.61
C ILE A 216 13.91 15.58 13.06
N PRO A 217 13.59 16.88 13.29
CA PRO A 217 13.45 17.42 14.64
C PRO A 217 12.21 16.84 15.30
N ARG A 218 12.31 16.55 16.59
CA ARG A 218 11.15 16.20 17.40
C ARG A 218 10.42 17.49 17.76
N ALA A 219 9.30 17.76 17.08
CA ALA A 219 8.56 19.00 17.23
C ALA A 219 7.84 19.10 18.60
N ARG A 220 7.47 17.96 19.17
CA ARG A 220 6.74 17.88 20.45
C ARG A 220 7.40 16.86 21.37
N PRO A 221 8.01 17.30 22.49
CA PRO A 221 8.71 16.43 23.43
C PRO A 221 7.82 15.36 24.08
N GLU A 222 6.52 15.64 24.20
CA GLU A 222 5.51 14.75 24.80
C GLU A 222 5.15 13.56 23.91
N TYR A 223 5.50 13.58 22.62
CA TYR A 223 5.28 12.46 21.72
C TYR A 223 6.51 11.55 21.61
N SER A 224 6.29 10.25 21.51
CA SER A 224 7.37 9.28 21.30
C SER A 224 7.92 9.29 19.87
N SER A 225 7.16 9.86 18.93
CA SER A 225 7.49 9.96 17.51
C SER A 225 7.91 11.39 17.10
N ASP A 226 8.25 11.57 15.84
CA ASP A 226 8.67 12.84 15.20
C ASP A 226 7.50 13.74 14.77
N VAL A 227 6.39 13.70 15.49
CA VAL A 227 5.17 14.48 15.18
C VAL A 227 5.25 15.90 15.77
#